data_9ad090a324718e70ae485dff0494f4a3
#
_entry.id   9ad090a324718e70ae485dff0494f4a3
#
_cell.length_a   1.000
_cell.length_b   1.000
_cell.length_c   1.000
_cell.angle_alpha   90.00
_cell.angle_beta   90.00
_cell.angle_gamma   90.00
#
_symmetry.space_group_name_H-M   'P 1'
#
loop_
_entity.id
_entity.type
_entity.pdbx_description
1 polymer ?
#
loop_
_entity_poly.entity_id
_entity_poly.type
_entity_poly.pdbx_seq_one_letter_code
_entity_poly.pdbx_strand_id
1 'polypeptide(L)'
;VITQDVNQLTFTEATFDRVVSVEMFEHVRNYAQLFKNISHWLKADGLLWCHIFCHRFLQYPFEVQEEDDWMSAHFFTGGLMPAISTFSHFQDDLKIEQQWQWSGQHYEKTANAWLENMDQHQKLLTPIFEQIYGKDARIWWQRWRLFFMACAELFGYEQGNQWLIGHYRFVKR
;
A
#
# COMPACT_ATOMS: atom_id res chain seq x y z
N VAL A 1 -6.84 19.18 1.19
CA VAL A 1 -6.24 17.98 0.57
C VAL A 1 -5.30 18.44 -0.53
N ILE A 2 -4.09 17.89 -0.57
CA ILE A 2 -3.11 18.13 -1.63
C ILE A 2 -2.96 16.82 -2.39
N THR A 3 -3.20 16.83 -3.71
CA THR A 3 -2.94 15.70 -4.60
C THR A 3 -1.64 15.98 -5.34
N GLN A 4 -0.58 15.26 -4.98
CA GLN A 4 0.76 15.50 -5.53
C GLN A 4 1.59 14.22 -5.47
N ASP A 5 2.50 14.05 -6.41
CA ASP A 5 3.54 13.03 -6.36
C ASP A 5 4.41 13.26 -5.11
N VAL A 6 4.57 12.22 -4.30
CA VAL A 6 5.35 12.27 -3.05
C VAL A 6 6.82 12.64 -3.30
N ASN A 7 7.36 12.34 -4.49
CA ASN A 7 8.72 12.73 -4.86
C ASN A 7 8.89 14.24 -5.09
N GLN A 8 7.79 14.94 -5.35
CA GLN A 8 7.76 16.41 -5.55
C GLN A 8 7.20 17.15 -4.35
N LEU A 9 6.69 16.39 -3.35
CA LEU A 9 6.11 16.96 -2.15
C LEU A 9 7.20 17.60 -1.28
N THR A 10 6.99 18.85 -0.90
CA THR A 10 7.92 19.60 -0.05
C THR A 10 7.16 20.33 1.05
N PHE A 11 7.71 20.31 2.26
CA PHE A 11 7.22 21.08 3.39
C PHE A 11 8.41 21.78 4.08
N THR A 12 8.08 22.81 4.85
CA THR A 12 9.07 23.50 5.69
C THR A 12 9.63 22.54 6.74
N GLU A 13 10.88 22.72 7.10
CA GLU A 13 11.52 21.96 8.16
C GLU A 13 10.75 22.05 9.48
N ALA A 14 10.74 20.95 10.22
CA ALA A 14 10.17 20.85 11.56
C ALA A 14 8.69 21.34 11.65
N THR A 15 7.89 21.03 10.63
CA THR A 15 6.48 21.44 10.57
C THR A 15 5.57 20.51 11.35
N PHE A 16 5.80 19.18 11.27
CA PHE A 16 4.84 18.20 11.76
C PHE A 16 5.29 17.52 13.06
N ASP A 17 4.34 17.34 13.97
CA ASP A 17 4.51 16.51 15.17
C ASP A 17 4.37 15.03 14.81
N ARG A 18 3.50 14.71 13.88
CA ARG A 18 3.20 13.35 13.42
C ARG A 18 3.02 13.30 11.91
N VAL A 19 3.63 12.29 11.31
CA VAL A 19 3.36 11.88 9.93
C VAL A 19 2.77 10.48 9.96
N VAL A 20 1.68 10.28 9.25
CA VAL A 20 1.00 8.99 9.13
C VAL A 20 0.94 8.61 7.66
N SER A 21 1.38 7.41 7.34
CA SER A 21 1.28 6.84 5.99
C SER A 21 0.55 5.51 6.04
N VAL A 22 -0.43 5.36 5.15
CA VAL A 22 -1.23 4.15 5.01
C VAL A 22 -1.25 3.76 3.54
N GLU A 23 -0.78 2.55 3.21
CA GLU A 23 -0.81 1.97 1.86
C GLU A 23 -0.22 2.92 0.79
N MET A 24 0.95 3.48 1.06
CA MET A 24 1.63 4.38 0.14
C MET A 24 3.08 3.97 -0.15
N PHE A 25 3.79 3.48 0.87
CA PHE A 25 5.21 3.12 0.74
C PHE A 25 5.44 1.98 -0.27
N GLU A 26 4.45 1.12 -0.50
CA GLU A 26 4.47 0.06 -1.51
C GLU A 26 4.62 0.60 -2.95
N HIS A 27 4.23 1.86 -3.15
CA HIS A 27 4.30 2.53 -4.44
C HIS A 27 5.58 3.35 -4.63
N VAL A 28 6.47 3.37 -3.63
CA VAL A 28 7.74 4.11 -3.66
C VAL A 28 8.90 3.12 -3.61
N ARG A 29 9.93 3.35 -4.43
CA ARG A 29 11.15 2.52 -4.42
C ARG A 29 12.33 3.19 -3.74
N ASN A 30 12.36 4.53 -3.67
CA ASN A 30 13.46 5.30 -3.05
C ASN A 30 13.16 5.62 -1.58
N TYR A 31 13.19 4.61 -0.73
CA TYR A 31 12.92 4.76 0.71
C TYR A 31 13.91 5.69 1.41
N ALA A 32 15.20 5.64 1.06
CA ALA A 32 16.20 6.50 1.65
C ALA A 32 15.84 7.98 1.48
N GLN A 33 15.49 8.41 0.27
CA GLN A 33 15.09 9.79 0.01
C GLN A 33 13.77 10.15 0.71
N LEU A 34 12.80 9.24 0.71
CA LEU A 34 11.51 9.48 1.36
C LEU A 34 11.67 9.63 2.87
N PHE A 35 12.44 8.77 3.53
CA PHE A 35 12.71 8.88 4.96
C PHE A 35 13.48 10.16 5.31
N LYS A 36 14.45 10.55 4.49
CA LYS A 36 15.16 11.81 4.63
C LYS A 36 14.22 13.01 4.55
N ASN A 37 13.32 13.04 3.57
CA ASN A 37 12.33 14.10 3.43
C ASN A 37 11.39 14.16 4.63
N ILE A 38 10.85 13.01 5.05
CA ILE A 38 9.95 12.94 6.22
C ILE A 38 10.68 13.38 7.50
N SER A 39 11.93 12.96 7.69
CA SER A 39 12.74 13.39 8.82
C SER A 39 12.93 14.91 8.85
N HIS A 40 13.17 15.52 7.69
CA HIS A 40 13.26 16.97 7.58
C HIS A 40 11.95 17.67 7.98
N TRP A 41 10.80 17.12 7.57
CA TRP A 41 9.48 17.69 7.88
C TRP A 41 9.06 17.51 9.34
N LEU A 42 9.55 16.48 10.01
CA LEU A 42 9.23 16.18 11.40
C LEU A 42 10.00 17.12 12.36
N LYS A 43 9.33 17.54 13.43
CA LYS A 43 9.96 18.18 14.60
C LYS A 43 10.94 17.22 15.28
N ALA A 44 11.73 17.72 16.22
CA ALA A 44 12.77 16.92 16.91
C ALA A 44 12.20 15.67 17.62
N ASP A 45 11.01 15.80 18.23
CA ASP A 45 10.27 14.72 18.89
C ASP A 45 9.13 14.15 18.04
N GLY A 46 9.16 14.47 16.74
CA GLY A 46 8.18 14.03 15.77
C GLY A 46 8.26 12.53 15.48
N LEU A 47 7.13 11.91 15.16
CA LEU A 47 7.01 10.48 14.86
C LEU A 47 6.45 10.26 13.46
N LEU A 48 7.00 9.28 12.76
CA LEU A 48 6.35 8.68 11.59
C LEU A 48 5.68 7.38 12.03
N TRP A 49 4.42 7.21 11.66
CA TRP A 49 3.74 5.91 11.69
C TRP A 49 3.44 5.46 10.28
N CYS A 50 3.77 4.21 9.96
CA CYS A 50 3.60 3.62 8.64
C CYS A 50 2.84 2.31 8.75
N HIS A 51 1.81 2.17 7.90
CA HIS A 51 1.07 0.94 7.64
C HIS A 51 1.32 0.53 6.20
N ILE A 52 1.79 -0.70 6.00
CA ILE A 52 2.01 -1.30 4.69
C ILE A 52 1.54 -2.75 4.66
N PHE A 53 1.13 -3.23 3.48
CA PHE A 53 1.15 -4.67 3.25
C PHE A 53 2.58 -5.13 2.95
N CYS A 54 2.91 -6.37 3.27
CA CYS A 54 4.24 -6.91 3.03
C CYS A 54 4.24 -8.44 3.00
N HIS A 55 5.29 -9.01 2.44
CA HIS A 55 5.58 -10.42 2.55
C HIS A 55 6.50 -10.69 3.75
N ARG A 56 6.39 -11.86 4.35
CA ARG A 56 7.16 -12.25 5.54
C ARG A 56 8.66 -12.19 5.32
N PHE A 57 9.15 -12.60 4.15
CA PHE A 57 10.58 -12.75 3.87
C PHE A 57 11.04 -12.12 2.56
N LEU A 58 10.18 -12.10 1.54
CA LEU A 58 10.55 -11.74 0.18
C LEU A 58 10.21 -10.30 -0.14
N GLN A 59 11.09 -9.66 -0.89
CA GLN A 59 10.82 -8.40 -1.56
C GLN A 59 10.89 -8.61 -3.06
N TYR A 60 9.90 -8.14 -3.80
CA TYR A 60 9.89 -8.22 -5.25
C TYR A 60 9.13 -7.05 -5.88
N PRO A 61 9.59 -6.54 -7.05
CA PRO A 61 8.88 -5.49 -7.77
C PRO A 61 7.62 -6.03 -8.44
N PHE A 62 6.63 -5.15 -8.62
CA PHE A 62 5.48 -5.42 -9.46
C PHE A 62 5.85 -5.02 -10.89
N GLU A 63 6.30 -5.97 -11.68
CA GLU A 63 6.70 -5.81 -13.08
C GLU A 63 5.77 -6.62 -13.97
N VAL A 64 5.50 -6.09 -15.17
CA VAL A 64 4.77 -6.81 -16.20
C VAL A 64 5.81 -7.49 -17.07
N GLN A 65 6.03 -8.79 -16.87
CA GLN A 65 6.94 -9.61 -17.65
C GLN A 65 6.20 -10.51 -18.62
N GLU A 66 5.01 -10.98 -18.24
CA GLU A 66 4.16 -11.89 -19.02
C GLU A 66 2.73 -11.37 -19.12
N GLU A 67 1.94 -11.94 -20.03
CA GLU A 67 0.52 -11.55 -20.21
C GLU A 67 -0.34 -11.81 -18.97
N ASP A 68 0.08 -12.75 -18.11
CA ASP A 68 -0.62 -13.12 -16.87
C ASP A 68 -0.38 -12.15 -15.71
N ASP A 69 0.53 -11.19 -15.85
CA ASP A 69 0.84 -10.19 -14.82
C ASP A 69 -0.19 -9.04 -14.77
N TRP A 70 -1.48 -9.38 -14.96
CA TRP A 70 -2.52 -8.37 -15.09
C TRP A 70 -2.72 -7.49 -13.83
N MET A 71 -2.44 -8.01 -12.62
CA MET A 71 -2.50 -7.19 -11.40
C MET A 71 -1.45 -6.07 -11.43
N SER A 72 -0.23 -6.38 -11.80
CA SER A 72 0.84 -5.39 -11.99
C SER A 72 0.49 -4.38 -13.09
N ALA A 73 -0.09 -4.88 -14.21
CA ALA A 73 -0.44 -4.05 -15.36
C ALA A 73 -1.59 -3.07 -15.07
N HIS A 74 -2.56 -3.44 -14.22
CA HIS A 74 -3.79 -2.67 -14.04
C HIS A 74 -3.96 -2.00 -12.68
N PHE A 75 -3.30 -2.50 -11.61
CA PHE A 75 -3.51 -2.04 -10.25
C PHE A 75 -2.23 -1.61 -9.51
N PHE A 76 -1.08 -2.26 -9.76
CA PHE A 76 0.15 -2.03 -8.99
C PHE A 76 1.35 -1.59 -9.84
N THR A 77 1.12 -0.87 -10.92
CA THR A 77 2.17 -0.44 -11.84
C THR A 77 3.29 0.32 -11.12
N GLY A 78 4.50 -0.22 -11.19
CA GLY A 78 5.71 0.42 -10.66
C GLY A 78 5.92 0.31 -9.14
N GLY A 79 5.00 -0.32 -8.41
CA GLY A 79 5.16 -0.60 -6.99
C GLY A 79 6.04 -1.82 -6.71
N LEU A 80 6.05 -2.26 -5.47
CA LEU A 80 6.73 -3.47 -5.02
C LEU A 80 5.99 -4.12 -3.85
N MET A 81 6.19 -5.43 -3.67
CA MET A 81 5.87 -6.13 -2.43
C MET A 81 7.09 -5.98 -1.51
N PRO A 82 7.00 -5.21 -0.42
CA PRO A 82 8.11 -5.12 0.53
C PRO A 82 8.18 -6.38 1.40
N ALA A 83 9.37 -6.74 1.84
CA ALA A 83 9.51 -7.67 2.97
C ALA A 83 9.23 -6.94 4.29
N ILE A 84 8.80 -7.67 5.32
CA ILE A 84 8.62 -7.10 6.67
C ILE A 84 9.91 -6.47 7.22
N SER A 85 11.08 -6.91 6.75
CA SER A 85 12.39 -6.39 7.13
C SER A 85 12.87 -5.20 6.29
N THR A 86 12.16 -4.85 5.20
CA THR A 86 12.65 -3.86 4.23
C THR A 86 13.10 -2.56 4.88
N PHE A 87 12.30 -1.99 5.78
CA PHE A 87 12.62 -0.71 6.39
C PHE A 87 13.80 -0.75 7.36
N SER A 88 14.21 -1.93 7.84
CA SER A 88 15.40 -2.05 8.69
C SER A 88 16.70 -1.68 7.97
N HIS A 89 16.69 -1.66 6.64
CA HIS A 89 17.83 -1.27 5.81
C HIS A 89 17.91 0.24 5.55
N PHE A 90 16.94 1.04 5.99
CA PHE A 90 16.82 2.47 5.70
C PHE A 90 16.66 3.29 6.99
N GLN A 91 17.61 3.19 7.90
CA GLN A 91 17.52 3.83 9.21
C GLN A 91 18.52 4.98 9.44
N ASP A 92 18.96 5.65 8.38
CA ASP A 92 19.94 6.74 8.50
C ASP A 92 19.32 8.02 9.09
N ASP A 93 18.12 8.37 8.66
CA ASP A 93 17.41 9.59 9.06
C ASP A 93 16.30 9.33 10.09
N LEU A 94 15.64 8.17 10.00
CA LEU A 94 14.57 7.73 10.90
C LEU A 94 14.90 6.34 11.42
N LYS A 95 14.74 6.12 12.72
CA LYS A 95 14.97 4.81 13.36
C LYS A 95 13.66 4.15 13.71
N ILE A 96 13.53 2.86 13.40
CA ILE A 96 12.40 2.04 13.88
C ILE A 96 12.48 1.97 15.40
N GLU A 97 11.48 2.54 16.06
CA GLU A 97 11.31 2.46 17.50
C GLU A 97 10.48 1.24 17.87
N GLN A 98 9.44 0.96 17.07
CA GLN A 98 8.55 -0.16 17.30
C GLN A 98 7.98 -0.70 15.99
N GLN A 99 7.79 -2.01 15.92
CA GLN A 99 7.22 -2.73 14.79
C GLN A 99 6.16 -3.71 15.29
N TRP A 100 5.03 -3.80 14.57
CA TRP A 100 3.98 -4.78 14.80
C TRP A 100 3.67 -5.51 13.49
N GLN A 101 3.22 -6.73 13.63
CA GLN A 101 2.79 -7.58 12.52
C GLN A 101 1.36 -8.05 12.77
N TRP A 102 0.54 -7.95 11.74
CA TRP A 102 -0.83 -8.41 11.76
C TRP A 102 -1.04 -9.45 10.66
N SER A 103 -1.82 -10.49 10.98
CA SER A 103 -2.14 -11.53 10.01
C SER A 103 -2.79 -10.97 8.75
N GLY A 104 -2.43 -11.52 7.59
CA GLY A 104 -3.08 -11.22 6.32
C GLY A 104 -4.57 -11.55 6.29
N GLN A 105 -5.07 -12.43 7.19
CA GLN A 105 -6.49 -12.71 7.32
C GLN A 105 -7.37 -11.48 7.55
N HIS A 106 -6.80 -10.38 8.08
CA HIS A 106 -7.52 -9.11 8.17
C HIS A 106 -7.81 -8.55 6.78
N TYR A 107 -6.86 -8.63 5.85
CA TYR A 107 -7.07 -8.22 4.46
C TYR A 107 -7.90 -9.21 3.65
N GLU A 108 -7.76 -10.51 3.88
CA GLU A 108 -8.67 -11.51 3.33
C GLU A 108 -10.13 -11.15 3.63
N LYS A 109 -10.45 -10.92 4.90
CA LYS A 109 -11.81 -10.55 5.33
C LYS A 109 -12.25 -9.21 4.75
N THR A 110 -11.36 -8.23 4.72
CA THR A 110 -11.65 -6.90 4.17
C THR A 110 -11.91 -6.97 2.66
N ALA A 111 -11.07 -7.67 1.90
CA ALA A 111 -11.23 -7.82 0.46
C ALA A 111 -12.53 -8.56 0.11
N ASN A 112 -12.87 -9.62 0.84
CA ASN A 112 -14.14 -10.33 0.69
C ASN A 112 -15.33 -9.42 1.01
N ALA A 113 -15.26 -8.61 2.08
CA ALA A 113 -16.33 -7.66 2.42
C ALA A 113 -16.47 -6.55 1.36
N TRP A 114 -15.39 -6.08 0.76
CA TRP A 114 -15.44 -5.14 -0.35
C TRP A 114 -16.05 -5.74 -1.60
N LEU A 115 -15.71 -7.00 -1.93
CA LEU A 115 -16.32 -7.72 -3.06
C LEU A 115 -17.82 -7.88 -2.86
N GLU A 116 -18.23 -8.34 -1.70
CA GLU A 116 -19.66 -8.49 -1.35
C GLU A 116 -20.40 -7.15 -1.45
N ASN A 117 -19.84 -6.09 -0.86
CA ASN A 117 -20.41 -4.75 -0.92
C ASN A 117 -20.51 -4.22 -2.37
N MET A 118 -19.48 -4.45 -3.18
CA MET A 118 -19.50 -4.10 -4.60
C MET A 118 -20.63 -4.82 -5.34
N ASP A 119 -20.77 -6.13 -5.14
CA ASP A 119 -21.79 -6.95 -5.81
C ASP A 119 -23.22 -6.55 -5.37
N GLN A 120 -23.44 -6.29 -4.09
CA GLN A 120 -24.72 -5.83 -3.55
C GLN A 120 -25.14 -4.46 -4.11
N HIS A 121 -24.17 -3.59 -4.40
CA HIS A 121 -24.42 -2.23 -4.89
C HIS A 121 -24.21 -2.06 -6.39
N GLN A 122 -24.25 -3.16 -7.18
CA GLN A 122 -23.99 -3.13 -8.62
C GLN A 122 -24.82 -2.06 -9.35
N LYS A 123 -26.12 -1.93 -9.04
CA LYS A 123 -27.00 -0.95 -9.68
C LYS A 123 -26.57 0.51 -9.44
N LEU A 124 -26.01 0.81 -8.26
CA LEU A 124 -25.53 2.14 -7.92
C LEU A 124 -24.15 2.44 -8.54
N LEU A 125 -23.31 1.42 -8.64
CA LEU A 125 -21.95 1.55 -9.16
C LEU A 125 -21.88 1.52 -10.68
N THR A 126 -22.82 0.85 -11.37
CA THR A 126 -22.82 0.74 -12.84
C THR A 126 -22.69 2.10 -13.53
N PRO A 127 -23.47 3.14 -13.21
CA PRO A 127 -23.33 4.45 -13.86
C PRO A 127 -21.97 5.10 -13.63
N ILE A 128 -21.36 4.87 -12.46
CA ILE A 128 -20.01 5.38 -12.12
C ILE A 128 -18.97 4.67 -13.00
N PHE A 129 -19.08 3.35 -13.15
CA PHE A 129 -18.19 2.58 -14.01
C PHE A 129 -18.32 2.99 -15.48
N GLU A 130 -19.55 3.22 -15.96
CA GLU A 130 -19.80 3.71 -17.32
C GLU A 130 -19.20 5.11 -17.55
N GLN A 131 -19.31 5.99 -16.56
CA GLN A 131 -18.70 7.33 -16.62
C GLN A 131 -17.17 7.27 -16.67
N ILE A 132 -16.53 6.38 -15.89
CA ILE A 132 -15.08 6.30 -15.78
C ILE A 132 -14.46 5.49 -16.92
N TYR A 133 -15.05 4.34 -17.24
CA TYR A 133 -14.47 3.34 -18.15
C TYR A 133 -15.16 3.25 -19.52
N GLY A 134 -16.26 3.96 -19.72
CA GLY A 134 -17.01 4.00 -20.99
C GLY A 134 -17.41 2.58 -21.45
N LYS A 135 -17.04 2.26 -22.69
CA LYS A 135 -17.34 0.94 -23.31
C LYS A 135 -16.73 -0.25 -22.57
N ASP A 136 -15.69 -0.02 -21.79
CA ASP A 136 -14.97 -1.07 -21.07
C ASP A 136 -15.50 -1.27 -19.62
N ALA A 137 -16.58 -0.60 -19.23
CA ALA A 137 -17.15 -0.64 -17.88
C ALA A 137 -17.43 -2.08 -17.40
N ARG A 138 -17.96 -2.96 -18.27
CA ARG A 138 -18.23 -4.37 -17.93
C ARG A 138 -16.93 -5.16 -17.68
N ILE A 139 -15.88 -4.88 -18.44
CA ILE A 139 -14.57 -5.53 -18.28
C ILE A 139 -13.97 -5.07 -16.96
N TRP A 140 -14.01 -3.78 -16.67
CA TRP A 140 -13.49 -3.22 -15.42
C TRP A 140 -14.28 -3.67 -14.19
N TRP A 141 -15.58 -3.86 -14.31
CA TRP A 141 -16.37 -4.50 -13.25
C TRP A 141 -15.80 -5.88 -12.88
N GLN A 142 -15.51 -6.73 -13.85
CA GLN A 142 -14.93 -8.05 -13.60
C GLN A 142 -13.47 -7.94 -13.09
N ARG A 143 -12.69 -7.00 -13.62
CA ARG A 143 -11.32 -6.77 -13.14
C ARG A 143 -11.29 -6.41 -11.66
N TRP A 144 -12.17 -5.52 -11.18
CA TRP A 144 -12.27 -5.17 -9.77
C TRP A 144 -12.68 -6.37 -8.90
N ARG A 145 -13.63 -7.18 -9.37
CA ARG A 145 -14.03 -8.40 -8.67
C ARG A 145 -12.87 -9.39 -8.56
N LEU A 146 -12.16 -9.65 -9.66
CA LEU A 146 -10.97 -10.50 -9.69
C LEU A 146 -9.87 -9.96 -8.78
N PHE A 147 -9.68 -8.64 -8.75
CA PHE A 147 -8.72 -7.99 -7.87
C PHE A 147 -9.02 -8.27 -6.40
N PHE A 148 -10.27 -8.08 -5.95
CA PHE A 148 -10.63 -8.38 -4.56
C PHE A 148 -10.50 -9.88 -4.22
N MET A 149 -10.90 -10.78 -5.14
CA MET A 149 -10.73 -12.22 -4.95
C MET A 149 -9.24 -12.61 -4.86
N ALA A 150 -8.41 -12.09 -5.75
CA ALA A 150 -6.97 -12.36 -5.74
C ALA A 150 -6.29 -11.81 -4.47
N CYS A 151 -6.67 -10.62 -4.01
CA CYS A 151 -6.18 -10.08 -2.74
C CYS A 151 -6.62 -10.94 -1.55
N ALA A 152 -7.89 -11.39 -1.53
CA ALA A 152 -8.38 -12.25 -0.45
C ALA A 152 -7.61 -13.58 -0.39
N GLU A 153 -7.42 -14.22 -1.54
CA GLU A 153 -6.69 -15.48 -1.65
C GLU A 153 -5.23 -15.32 -1.23
N LEU A 154 -4.56 -14.27 -1.74
CA LEU A 154 -3.17 -13.97 -1.41
C LEU A 154 -2.96 -13.76 0.09
N PHE A 155 -3.74 -12.86 0.68
CA PHE A 155 -3.59 -12.52 2.10
C PHE A 155 -4.13 -13.61 3.04
N GLY A 156 -5.04 -14.47 2.58
CA GLY A 156 -5.54 -15.64 3.31
C GLY A 156 -4.58 -16.82 3.29
N TYR A 157 -3.63 -16.86 2.33
CA TYR A 157 -2.72 -17.99 2.15
C TYR A 157 -1.95 -18.32 3.45
N GLU A 158 -1.82 -19.61 3.75
CA GLU A 158 -1.23 -20.11 5.01
C GLU A 158 -1.77 -19.39 6.27
N GLN A 159 -3.06 -19.16 6.32
CA GLN A 159 -3.73 -18.48 7.45
C GLN A 159 -3.21 -17.06 7.68
N GLY A 160 -2.82 -16.35 6.61
CA GLY A 160 -2.30 -14.99 6.66
C GLY A 160 -0.89 -14.86 7.20
N ASN A 161 -0.08 -15.93 7.12
CA ASN A 161 1.28 -15.93 7.65
C ASN A 161 2.36 -15.61 6.60
N GLN A 162 2.04 -15.58 5.32
CA GLN A 162 3.01 -15.26 4.26
C GLN A 162 2.91 -13.79 3.83
N TRP A 163 1.73 -13.37 3.39
CA TRP A 163 1.43 -11.96 3.13
C TRP A 163 0.68 -11.39 4.33
N LEU A 164 1.21 -10.33 4.88
CA LEU A 164 0.78 -9.78 6.16
C LEU A 164 0.81 -8.25 6.15
N ILE A 165 0.45 -7.64 7.27
CA ILE A 165 0.43 -6.20 7.42
C ILE A 165 1.51 -5.82 8.43
N GLY A 166 2.39 -4.91 8.02
CA GLY A 166 3.42 -4.32 8.87
C GLY A 166 3.02 -2.93 9.35
N HIS A 167 3.10 -2.71 10.65
CA HIS A 167 3.03 -1.38 11.24
C HIS A 167 4.37 -1.01 11.82
N TYR A 168 4.79 0.22 11.58
CA TYR A 168 6.07 0.73 12.06
C TYR A 168 5.89 2.10 12.69
N ARG A 169 6.53 2.32 13.82
CA ARG A 169 6.70 3.64 14.39
C ARG A 169 8.18 4.01 14.34
N PHE A 170 8.45 5.15 13.73
CA PHE A 170 9.80 5.68 13.61
C PHE A 170 9.95 6.94 14.43
N VAL A 171 11.13 7.11 14.98
CA VAL A 171 11.61 8.34 15.64
C VAL A 171 12.71 8.97 14.80
N LYS A 172 12.83 10.28 14.88
CA LYS A 172 13.94 11.02 14.27
C LYS A 172 15.26 10.60 14.94
N ARG A 173 16.31 10.50 14.12
CA ARG A 173 17.65 10.11 14.59
C ARG A 173 18.44 11.31 15.11
#